data_b90525980220afcbe9b287b0e132a9d8
#
_entry.id   b90525980220afcbe9b287b0e132a9d8
#
_cell.length_a   1.000
_cell.length_b   1.000
_cell.length_c   1.000
_cell.angle_alpha   90.00
_cell.angle_beta   90.00
_cell.angle_gamma   90.00
#
_symmetry.space_group_name_H-M   'P 1'
#
loop_
_entity.id
_entity.type
_entity.pdbx_description
1 polymer ?
#
loop_
_entity_poly.entity_id
_entity_poly.type
_entity_poly.pdbx_seq_one_letter_code
_entity_poly.pdbx_strand_id
1 'polypeptide(L)'
;MVLCTFQPPKAEAEAPVFDAAVLSLRADIPSQFVWPEEEKPTPDSQEELVVPLIDLGGLVSGHAAVVARSVAAACEQHGFFQVVNHGIDAALIEEAHRCMEAFFGMPLLEKQRAQRRPGESCGYASSFTGRFASRLPWKETLSFRFSPSGDDIVRNYFATILGEEFCHLGEVYQKYCEAMNELSLKIMEVLGMSLGVGRRCFRDFFEGNDSIMRLNYYPPCQKPELTLGTGPHCDPTSLTILHQDHVQGLQVFADGHWRTIRPSSNAFVVNIGDTFMALSNARYKSCLHRAVVNSKVPRKSLAFFLCPGNDRLVRPPAELVDLDHPQAYPDFTWPALLEFTQKHYRSDMKTLDAFTAWINLRIAATGATPE
;
A
#
# COMPACT_ATOMS: atom_id res chain seq x y z
N MET A 1 14.54 -60.98 6.79
CA MET A 1 15.34 -59.87 7.36
C MET A 1 15.39 -58.81 6.26
N VAL A 2 14.42 -57.83 6.27
CA VAL A 2 14.33 -56.77 5.27
C VAL A 2 15.00 -55.55 5.89
N LEU A 3 16.12 -55.13 5.31
CA LEU A 3 16.82 -53.91 5.71
C LEU A 3 16.06 -52.71 5.21
N CYS A 4 15.37 -52.01 6.11
CA CYS A 4 14.85 -50.68 5.86
C CYS A 4 16.01 -49.66 5.79
N THR A 5 16.35 -49.20 4.61
CA THR A 5 17.27 -48.08 4.42
C THR A 5 16.56 -46.78 4.81
N PHE A 6 16.96 -46.20 5.94
CA PHE A 6 16.60 -44.85 6.32
C PHE A 6 17.24 -43.89 5.30
N GLN A 7 16.41 -43.27 4.45
CA GLN A 7 16.82 -42.05 3.74
C GLN A 7 16.70 -40.89 4.73
N PRO A 8 17.77 -40.08 4.92
CA PRO A 8 17.67 -38.85 5.67
C PRO A 8 16.65 -37.91 4.99
N PRO A 9 15.87 -37.11 5.77
CA PRO A 9 14.97 -36.13 5.21
C PRO A 9 15.78 -35.20 4.28
N LYS A 10 15.28 -34.97 3.07
CA LYS A 10 15.84 -33.93 2.19
C LYS A 10 15.86 -32.63 2.99
N ALA A 11 17.05 -32.03 3.12
CA ALA A 11 17.19 -30.70 3.66
C ALA A 11 16.20 -29.80 2.91
N GLU A 12 15.24 -29.22 3.62
CA GLU A 12 14.39 -28.16 3.09
C GLU A 12 15.36 -27.08 2.62
N ALA A 13 15.37 -26.83 1.31
CA ALA A 13 16.16 -25.75 0.73
C ALA A 13 15.70 -24.46 1.42
N GLU A 14 16.61 -23.83 2.16
CA GLU A 14 16.36 -22.54 2.77
C GLU A 14 15.72 -21.62 1.72
N ALA A 15 14.59 -21.01 2.06
CA ALA A 15 13.90 -20.10 1.16
C ALA A 15 14.90 -19.04 0.68
N PRO A 16 15.06 -18.84 -0.62
CA PRO A 16 16.11 -17.96 -1.15
C PRO A 16 15.89 -16.55 -0.63
N VAL A 17 16.86 -16.02 0.08
CA VAL A 17 16.84 -14.67 0.60
C VAL A 17 17.07 -13.72 -0.57
N PHE A 18 16.18 -12.72 -0.71
CA PHE A 18 16.39 -11.63 -1.67
C PHE A 18 17.47 -10.68 -1.11
N ASP A 19 18.66 -10.78 -1.64
CA ASP A 19 19.76 -9.86 -1.37
C ASP A 19 20.06 -9.08 -2.66
N ALA A 20 19.67 -7.81 -2.69
CA ALA A 20 19.85 -6.94 -3.85
C ALA A 20 21.33 -6.83 -4.26
N ALA A 21 22.25 -6.80 -3.29
CA ALA A 21 23.69 -6.70 -3.57
C ALA A 21 24.21 -7.96 -4.28
N VAL A 22 23.77 -9.14 -3.83
CA VAL A 22 24.14 -10.42 -4.44
C VAL A 22 23.46 -10.62 -5.78
N LEU A 23 22.16 -10.30 -5.87
CA LEU A 23 21.38 -10.49 -7.09
C LEU A 23 21.80 -9.56 -8.21
N SER A 24 22.29 -8.34 -7.90
CA SER A 24 22.79 -7.38 -8.90
C SER A 24 24.02 -7.88 -9.66
N LEU A 25 24.76 -8.85 -9.10
CA LEU A 25 25.96 -9.43 -9.73
C LEU A 25 25.64 -10.60 -10.67
N ARG A 26 24.41 -11.06 -10.75
CA ARG A 26 23.99 -12.17 -11.60
C ARG A 26 23.58 -11.68 -12.99
N ALA A 27 23.86 -12.48 -14.03
CA ALA A 27 23.41 -12.18 -15.38
C ALA A 27 21.90 -12.39 -15.55
N ASP A 28 21.32 -13.35 -14.81
CA ASP A 28 19.91 -13.72 -14.84
C ASP A 28 19.27 -13.65 -13.44
N ILE A 29 17.95 -13.50 -13.41
CA ILE A 29 17.17 -13.51 -12.17
C ILE A 29 16.75 -14.94 -11.83
N PRO A 30 16.69 -15.32 -10.54
CA PRO A 30 16.18 -16.63 -10.11
C PRO A 30 14.72 -16.84 -10.53
N SER A 31 14.35 -18.09 -10.86
CA SER A 31 13.05 -18.44 -11.44
C SER A 31 11.85 -18.02 -10.59
N GLN A 32 11.99 -17.97 -9.24
CA GLN A 32 10.91 -17.52 -8.36
C GLN A 32 10.54 -16.05 -8.52
N PHE A 33 11.40 -15.23 -9.16
CA PHE A 33 11.13 -13.82 -9.48
C PHE A 33 10.62 -13.64 -10.91
N VAL A 34 10.59 -14.68 -11.72
CA VAL A 34 10.01 -14.64 -13.06
C VAL A 34 8.50 -14.75 -12.96
N TRP A 35 7.80 -13.75 -13.47
CA TRP A 35 6.34 -13.66 -13.46
C TRP A 35 5.74 -14.39 -14.67
N PRO A 36 4.48 -14.87 -14.59
CA PRO A 36 3.76 -15.42 -15.73
C PRO A 36 3.70 -14.44 -16.89
N GLU A 37 3.64 -14.95 -18.13
CA GLU A 37 3.70 -14.13 -19.35
C GLU A 37 2.63 -13.05 -19.38
N GLU A 38 1.41 -13.39 -18.94
CA GLU A 38 0.25 -12.51 -18.91
C GLU A 38 0.35 -11.37 -17.88
N GLU A 39 1.25 -11.51 -16.89
CA GLU A 39 1.44 -10.52 -15.83
C GLU A 39 2.75 -9.71 -15.99
N LYS A 40 3.65 -10.12 -16.88
CA LYS A 40 4.91 -9.41 -17.13
C LYS A 40 4.70 -7.97 -17.58
N PRO A 41 5.67 -7.09 -17.33
CA PRO A 41 5.65 -5.76 -17.94
C PRO A 41 5.70 -5.87 -19.46
N THR A 42 4.81 -5.15 -20.14
CA THR A 42 4.88 -5.04 -21.61
C THR A 42 5.80 -3.87 -21.99
N PRO A 43 6.64 -4.01 -23.04
CA PRO A 43 7.52 -2.90 -23.47
C PRO A 43 6.75 -1.63 -23.84
N ASP A 44 5.51 -1.77 -24.31
CA ASP A 44 4.65 -0.67 -24.75
C ASP A 44 3.86 0.00 -23.60
N SER A 45 3.98 -0.46 -22.35
CA SER A 45 3.27 0.13 -21.20
C SER A 45 3.86 1.46 -20.72
N GLN A 46 4.38 2.29 -21.65
CA GLN A 46 4.86 3.65 -21.38
C GLN A 46 3.76 4.72 -21.50
N GLU A 47 2.55 4.32 -21.92
CA GLU A 47 1.43 5.23 -21.91
C GLU A 47 1.22 5.85 -20.52
N GLU A 48 1.13 7.17 -20.49
CA GLU A 48 0.93 7.90 -19.24
C GLU A 48 -0.57 7.96 -18.91
N LEU A 49 -0.92 7.62 -17.67
CA LEU A 49 -2.23 7.94 -17.12
C LEU A 49 -2.17 9.39 -16.61
N VAL A 50 -2.86 10.29 -17.30
CA VAL A 50 -3.02 11.66 -16.83
C VAL A 50 -4.04 11.67 -15.70
N VAL A 51 -3.55 11.63 -14.46
CA VAL A 51 -4.40 11.79 -13.28
C VAL A 51 -4.50 13.27 -12.91
N PRO A 52 -5.67 13.74 -12.39
CA PRO A 52 -5.82 15.13 -11.98
C PRO A 52 -4.78 15.54 -10.94
N LEU A 53 -4.18 16.73 -11.14
CA LEU A 53 -3.33 17.40 -10.16
C LEU A 53 -4.20 18.38 -9.37
N ILE A 54 -4.44 18.09 -8.11
CA ILE A 54 -5.38 18.80 -7.23
C ILE A 54 -4.62 19.70 -6.28
N ASP A 55 -4.90 20.99 -6.32
CA ASP A 55 -4.32 22.00 -5.42
C ASP A 55 -5.13 22.05 -4.12
N LEU A 56 -4.56 21.51 -3.02
CA LEU A 56 -5.17 21.55 -1.70
C LEU A 56 -5.14 22.94 -1.04
N GLY A 57 -4.35 23.88 -1.54
CA GLY A 57 -4.41 25.30 -1.14
C GLY A 57 -5.77 25.92 -1.39
N GLY A 58 -6.53 25.40 -2.37
CA GLY A 58 -7.90 25.79 -2.64
C GLY A 58 -8.87 25.59 -1.47
N LEU A 59 -8.58 24.70 -0.52
CA LEU A 59 -9.40 24.47 0.66
C LEU A 59 -9.39 25.67 1.61
N VAL A 60 -8.28 26.40 1.68
CA VAL A 60 -8.10 27.58 2.53
C VAL A 60 -8.55 28.86 1.82
N SER A 61 -8.38 28.92 0.48
CA SER A 61 -8.67 30.10 -0.34
C SER A 61 -10.14 30.21 -0.78
N GLY A 62 -11.07 29.46 -0.20
CA GLY A 62 -12.50 29.53 -0.50
C GLY A 62 -12.97 28.71 -1.73
N HIS A 63 -12.08 27.91 -2.33
CA HIS A 63 -12.39 27.08 -3.50
C HIS A 63 -12.68 25.61 -3.16
N ALA A 64 -13.06 25.30 -1.91
CA ALA A 64 -13.27 23.93 -1.41
C ALA A 64 -14.24 23.11 -2.27
N ALA A 65 -15.30 23.74 -2.81
CA ALA A 65 -16.25 23.06 -3.71
C ALA A 65 -15.62 22.65 -5.06
N VAL A 66 -14.64 23.42 -5.56
CA VAL A 66 -13.91 23.07 -6.79
C VAL A 66 -13.01 21.87 -6.53
N VAL A 67 -12.26 21.92 -5.43
CA VAL A 67 -11.39 20.81 -4.99
C VAL A 67 -12.21 19.53 -4.82
N ALA A 68 -13.36 19.60 -4.13
CA ALA A 68 -14.24 18.44 -3.93
C ALA A 68 -14.76 17.84 -5.24
N ARG A 69 -15.17 18.68 -6.21
CA ARG A 69 -15.61 18.19 -7.54
C ARG A 69 -14.47 17.52 -8.31
N SER A 70 -13.24 18.07 -8.24
CA SER A 70 -12.09 17.47 -8.92
C SER A 70 -11.72 16.12 -8.31
N VAL A 71 -11.79 15.99 -6.98
CA VAL A 71 -11.59 14.72 -6.28
C VAL A 71 -12.69 13.72 -6.64
N ALA A 72 -13.97 14.13 -6.66
CA ALA A 72 -15.08 13.26 -7.07
C ALA A 72 -14.83 12.65 -8.45
N ALA A 73 -14.58 13.49 -9.46
CA ALA A 73 -14.33 13.05 -10.83
C ALA A 73 -13.15 12.06 -10.94
N ALA A 74 -12.05 12.33 -10.23
CA ALA A 74 -10.90 11.42 -10.20
C ALA A 74 -11.22 10.06 -9.56
N CYS A 75 -11.94 10.07 -8.43
CA CYS A 75 -12.32 8.87 -7.70
C CYS A 75 -13.35 8.01 -8.44
N GLU A 76 -14.28 8.64 -9.16
CA GLU A 76 -15.26 7.96 -10.03
C GLU A 76 -14.61 7.34 -11.26
N GLN A 77 -13.60 8.01 -11.82
CA GLN A 77 -12.94 7.55 -13.05
C GLN A 77 -11.92 6.44 -12.79
N HIS A 78 -10.89 6.71 -11.97
CA HIS A 78 -9.78 5.79 -11.75
C HIS A 78 -9.42 5.58 -10.27
N GLY A 79 -10.03 6.32 -9.33
CA GLY A 79 -9.67 6.24 -7.92
C GLY A 79 -8.26 6.77 -7.60
N PHE A 80 -7.60 7.47 -8.55
CA PHE A 80 -6.25 8.02 -8.42
C PHE A 80 -6.22 9.50 -8.75
N PHE A 81 -5.47 10.27 -7.97
CA PHE A 81 -5.18 11.68 -8.22
C PHE A 81 -3.83 12.06 -7.61
N GLN A 82 -3.31 13.23 -7.96
CA GLN A 82 -2.14 13.80 -7.31
C GLN A 82 -2.54 15.07 -6.55
N VAL A 83 -1.86 15.33 -5.43
CA VAL A 83 -2.10 16.53 -4.62
C VAL A 83 -0.84 17.37 -4.49
N VAL A 84 -1.00 18.70 -4.66
CA VAL A 84 0.02 19.72 -4.44
C VAL A 84 -0.46 20.73 -3.43
N ASN A 85 0.44 21.62 -2.97
CA ASN A 85 0.17 22.58 -1.90
C ASN A 85 -0.45 21.91 -0.66
N HIS A 86 0.05 20.71 -0.39
CA HIS A 86 -0.43 19.83 0.66
C HIS A 86 -0.01 20.26 2.07
N GLY A 87 0.96 21.19 2.18
CA GLY A 87 1.41 21.76 3.45
C GLY A 87 2.50 20.93 4.17
N ILE A 88 2.99 19.87 3.57
CA ILE A 88 4.10 19.08 4.14
C ILE A 88 5.42 19.75 3.77
N ASP A 89 6.32 19.89 4.75
CA ASP A 89 7.64 20.46 4.53
C ASP A 89 8.47 19.59 3.58
N ALA A 90 8.99 20.21 2.52
CA ALA A 90 9.84 19.54 1.54
C ALA A 90 11.13 18.98 2.19
N ALA A 91 11.70 19.67 3.18
CA ALA A 91 12.87 19.18 3.89
C ALA A 91 12.59 17.90 4.68
N LEU A 92 11.38 17.74 5.24
CA LEU A 92 10.96 16.50 5.90
C LEU A 92 10.82 15.36 4.92
N ILE A 93 10.28 15.61 3.72
CA ILE A 93 10.16 14.59 2.66
C ILE A 93 11.54 14.14 2.20
N GLU A 94 12.46 15.07 1.94
CA GLU A 94 13.84 14.77 1.54
C GLU A 94 14.59 13.99 2.63
N GLU A 95 14.42 14.37 3.91
CA GLU A 95 15.04 13.65 5.00
C GLU A 95 14.48 12.23 5.16
N ALA A 96 13.16 12.04 5.00
CA ALA A 96 12.56 10.71 5.00
C ALA A 96 13.14 9.81 3.87
N HIS A 97 13.40 10.37 2.68
CA HIS A 97 14.07 9.63 1.61
C HIS A 97 15.54 9.32 1.94
N ARG A 98 16.28 10.25 2.57
CA ARG A 98 17.67 10.00 3.02
C ARG A 98 17.72 8.90 4.10
N CYS A 99 16.81 8.94 5.06
CA CYS A 99 16.66 7.89 6.06
C CYS A 99 16.35 6.52 5.44
N MET A 100 15.51 6.49 4.40
CA MET A 100 15.23 5.26 3.65
C MET A 100 16.48 4.72 2.95
N GLU A 101 17.28 5.58 2.30
CA GLU A 101 18.55 5.20 1.69
C GLU A 101 19.54 4.65 2.72
N ALA A 102 19.65 5.29 3.87
CA ALA A 102 20.48 4.81 4.96
C ALA A 102 20.08 3.41 5.43
N PHE A 103 18.77 3.18 5.62
CA PHE A 103 18.28 1.87 6.05
C PHE A 103 18.53 0.79 5.00
N PHE A 104 18.12 0.99 3.74
CA PHE A 104 18.28 -0.04 2.70
C PHE A 104 19.73 -0.23 2.25
N GLY A 105 20.59 0.74 2.49
CA GLY A 105 22.05 0.65 2.28
C GLY A 105 22.79 -0.20 3.33
N MET A 106 22.15 -0.58 4.44
CA MET A 106 22.76 -1.44 5.45
C MET A 106 22.98 -2.86 4.94
N PRO A 107 23.95 -3.59 5.51
CA PRO A 107 24.08 -5.02 5.29
C PRO A 107 22.77 -5.77 5.60
N LEU A 108 22.50 -6.85 4.87
CA LEU A 108 21.27 -7.61 5.01
C LEU A 108 21.02 -8.07 6.45
N LEU A 109 22.04 -8.54 7.16
CA LEU A 109 21.96 -9.00 8.55
C LEU A 109 21.46 -7.89 9.50
N GLU A 110 21.89 -6.64 9.28
CA GLU A 110 21.43 -5.51 10.09
C GLU A 110 19.96 -5.19 9.80
N LYS A 111 19.53 -5.20 8.54
CA LYS A 111 18.12 -5.01 8.15
C LYS A 111 17.23 -6.12 8.72
N GLN A 112 17.74 -7.36 8.81
CA GLN A 112 17.02 -8.51 9.37
C GLN A 112 16.77 -8.41 10.88
N ARG A 113 17.41 -7.50 11.62
CA ARG A 113 17.02 -7.18 13.01
C ARG A 113 15.56 -6.75 13.10
N ALA A 114 15.08 -6.05 12.08
CA ALA A 114 13.67 -5.64 11.93
C ALA A 114 12.83 -6.65 11.14
N GLN A 115 13.28 -7.91 10.96
CA GLN A 115 12.60 -8.91 10.14
C GLN A 115 11.14 -9.07 10.55
N ARG A 116 10.24 -8.97 9.56
CA ARG A 116 8.81 -9.20 9.75
C ARG A 116 8.54 -10.65 10.14
N ARG A 117 7.80 -10.86 11.22
CA ARG A 117 7.44 -12.19 11.70
C ARG A 117 6.25 -12.75 10.86
N PRO A 118 6.14 -14.09 10.76
CA PRO A 118 4.98 -14.72 10.15
C PRO A 118 3.66 -14.23 10.79
N GLY A 119 2.69 -13.82 9.96
CA GLY A 119 1.39 -13.30 10.43
C GLY A 119 1.37 -11.80 10.74
N GLU A 120 2.53 -11.12 10.82
CA GLU A 120 2.60 -9.68 11.04
C GLU A 120 2.55 -8.91 9.72
N SER A 121 2.02 -7.68 9.78
CA SER A 121 2.02 -6.73 8.65
C SER A 121 3.21 -5.77 8.66
N CYS A 122 3.87 -5.62 9.82
CA CYS A 122 4.99 -4.71 10.06
C CYS A 122 6.33 -5.46 10.12
N GLY A 123 7.41 -4.74 9.91
CA GLY A 123 8.78 -5.23 9.88
C GLY A 123 9.41 -5.19 8.49
N TYR A 124 10.69 -5.55 8.43
CA TYR A 124 11.45 -5.68 7.20
C TYR A 124 11.06 -6.96 6.46
N ALA A 125 10.86 -6.86 5.18
CA ALA A 125 10.63 -8.00 4.32
C ALA A 125 11.49 -7.90 3.05
N SER A 126 12.28 -8.93 2.84
CA SER A 126 13.05 -9.16 1.64
C SER A 126 12.20 -9.98 0.67
N SER A 127 11.56 -9.29 -0.27
CA SER A 127 10.77 -9.89 -1.34
C SER A 127 9.63 -10.85 -0.91
N PHE A 128 9.07 -10.69 0.30
CA PHE A 128 8.04 -11.60 0.82
C PHE A 128 8.40 -13.10 0.76
N THR A 129 9.70 -13.43 0.74
CA THR A 129 10.18 -14.80 0.92
C THR A 129 9.62 -15.34 2.23
N GLY A 130 9.11 -16.58 2.19
CA GLY A 130 8.39 -17.17 3.33
C GLY A 130 6.87 -16.97 3.31
N ARG A 131 6.33 -16.05 2.48
CA ARG A 131 4.87 -15.94 2.25
C ARG A 131 4.45 -16.57 0.92
N PHE A 132 5.28 -16.44 -0.12
CA PHE A 132 5.02 -16.99 -1.46
C PHE A 132 6.24 -17.76 -1.94
N ALA A 133 6.00 -18.84 -2.69
CA ALA A 133 7.04 -19.68 -3.28
C ALA A 133 7.45 -19.23 -4.70
N SER A 134 6.59 -18.47 -5.38
CA SER A 134 6.77 -17.97 -6.75
C SER A 134 6.13 -16.61 -6.92
N ARG A 135 6.35 -15.95 -8.04
CA ARG A 135 5.87 -14.58 -8.30
C ARG A 135 6.37 -13.60 -7.25
N LEU A 136 7.60 -13.78 -6.80
CA LEU A 136 8.17 -12.92 -5.78
C LEU A 136 8.43 -11.53 -6.37
N PRO A 137 8.09 -10.46 -5.64
CA PRO A 137 8.35 -9.10 -6.09
C PRO A 137 9.83 -8.75 -5.97
N TRP A 138 10.38 -8.02 -6.94
CA TRP A 138 11.77 -7.54 -6.94
C TRP A 138 11.89 -6.29 -6.07
N LYS A 139 11.87 -6.46 -4.74
CA LYS A 139 11.92 -5.35 -3.77
C LYS A 139 12.30 -5.76 -2.36
N GLU A 140 12.72 -4.76 -1.60
CA GLU A 140 12.78 -4.77 -0.15
C GLU A 140 11.73 -3.82 0.43
N THR A 141 11.18 -4.10 1.60
CA THR A 141 10.25 -3.21 2.30
C THR A 141 10.54 -3.14 3.79
N LEU A 142 10.33 -1.98 4.40
CA LEU A 142 10.19 -1.82 5.83
C LEU A 142 8.81 -1.24 6.11
N SER A 143 8.01 -1.90 6.94
CA SER A 143 6.69 -1.41 7.35
C SER A 143 6.62 -1.28 8.85
N PHE A 144 5.98 -0.23 9.35
CA PHE A 144 5.74 -0.02 10.77
C PHE A 144 4.40 0.67 10.99
N ARG A 145 3.86 0.46 12.19
CA ARG A 145 2.59 1.04 12.60
C ARG A 145 2.81 2.46 13.10
N PHE A 146 1.86 3.33 12.79
CA PHE A 146 1.70 4.63 13.41
C PHE A 146 0.35 4.70 14.10
N SER A 147 0.32 5.29 15.30
CA SER A 147 -0.91 5.57 16.04
C SER A 147 -0.86 7.02 16.52
N PRO A 148 -1.86 7.85 16.19
CA PRO A 148 -1.89 9.24 16.62
C PRO A 148 -2.12 9.39 18.15
N SER A 149 -2.62 8.34 18.81
CA SER A 149 -2.83 8.29 20.26
C SER A 149 -1.64 7.70 21.05
N GLY A 150 -0.59 7.24 20.35
CA GLY A 150 0.59 6.64 20.96
C GLY A 150 1.78 7.60 20.96
N ASP A 151 2.30 7.94 22.14
CA ASP A 151 3.48 8.79 22.28
C ASP A 151 4.70 8.12 21.62
N ASP A 152 5.28 8.77 20.60
CA ASP A 152 6.54 8.37 19.95
C ASP A 152 6.62 6.90 19.47
N ILE A 153 5.48 6.30 19.07
CA ILE A 153 5.41 4.88 18.76
C ILE A 153 6.40 4.47 17.65
N VAL A 154 6.60 5.32 16.65
CA VAL A 154 7.54 5.05 15.54
C VAL A 154 8.97 5.21 16.03
N ARG A 155 9.28 6.26 16.78
CA ARG A 155 10.60 6.47 17.38
C ARG A 155 11.00 5.28 18.27
N ASN A 156 10.09 4.85 19.13
CA ASN A 156 10.30 3.71 20.03
C ASN A 156 10.49 2.40 19.25
N TYR A 157 9.77 2.22 18.13
CA TYR A 157 9.98 1.05 17.26
C TYR A 157 11.42 0.99 16.75
N PHE A 158 11.95 2.09 16.20
CA PHE A 158 13.32 2.11 15.67
C PHE A 158 14.37 1.90 16.77
N ALA A 159 14.25 2.61 17.88
CA ALA A 159 15.19 2.49 19.00
C ALA A 159 15.19 1.05 19.59
N THR A 160 14.01 0.42 19.75
CA THR A 160 13.89 -0.91 20.34
C THR A 160 14.37 -2.02 19.38
N ILE A 161 14.07 -1.91 18.10
CA ILE A 161 14.32 -3.00 17.13
C ILE A 161 15.70 -2.89 16.51
N LEU A 162 16.13 -1.68 16.16
CA LEU A 162 17.41 -1.45 15.47
C LEU A 162 18.50 -0.97 16.42
N GLY A 163 18.16 -0.23 17.48
CA GLY A 163 19.08 0.30 18.47
C GLY A 163 19.05 1.82 18.54
N GLU A 164 19.65 2.38 19.60
CA GLU A 164 19.67 3.82 19.88
C GLU A 164 20.35 4.64 18.77
N GLU A 165 21.26 4.04 18.04
CA GLU A 165 21.92 4.66 16.89
C GLU A 165 20.96 4.98 15.74
N PHE A 166 19.75 4.38 15.74
CA PHE A 166 18.70 4.63 14.75
C PHE A 166 17.59 5.57 15.26
N CYS A 167 17.75 6.20 16.42
CA CYS A 167 16.77 7.14 16.96
C CYS A 167 16.44 8.27 15.98
N HIS A 168 17.43 8.77 15.24
CA HIS A 168 17.20 9.82 14.24
C HIS A 168 16.22 9.37 13.15
N LEU A 169 16.34 8.14 12.64
CA LEU A 169 15.38 7.59 11.67
C LEU A 169 13.98 7.53 12.28
N GLY A 170 13.89 7.10 13.53
CA GLY A 170 12.64 7.04 14.28
C GLY A 170 11.97 8.43 14.42
N GLU A 171 12.76 9.46 14.75
CA GLU A 171 12.27 10.85 14.87
C GLU A 171 11.76 11.40 13.53
N VAL A 172 12.49 11.17 12.46
CA VAL A 172 12.08 11.61 11.10
C VAL A 172 10.78 10.93 10.69
N TYR A 173 10.69 9.62 10.84
CA TYR A 173 9.47 8.91 10.45
C TYR A 173 8.29 9.13 11.40
N GLN A 174 8.51 9.44 12.67
CA GLN A 174 7.45 9.89 13.58
C GLN A 174 6.81 11.18 13.04
N LYS A 175 7.63 12.20 12.77
CA LYS A 175 7.15 13.48 12.20
C LYS A 175 6.51 13.31 10.83
N TYR A 176 7.09 12.45 10.00
CA TYR A 176 6.55 12.17 8.68
C TYR A 176 5.16 11.51 8.76
N CYS A 177 4.98 10.52 9.64
CA CYS A 177 3.69 9.87 9.86
C CYS A 177 2.64 10.83 10.44
N GLU A 178 3.02 11.71 11.38
CA GLU A 178 2.14 12.77 11.92
C GLU A 178 1.64 13.69 10.79
N ALA A 179 2.55 14.13 9.93
CA ALA A 179 2.21 14.98 8.80
C ALA A 179 1.31 14.24 7.76
N MET A 180 1.57 12.95 7.51
CA MET A 180 0.75 12.12 6.62
C MET A 180 -0.64 11.86 7.21
N ASN A 181 -0.74 11.66 8.52
CA ASN A 181 -2.02 11.51 9.21
C ASN A 181 -2.90 12.75 9.05
N GLU A 182 -2.35 13.93 9.30
CA GLU A 182 -3.07 15.20 9.11
C GLU A 182 -3.49 15.40 7.64
N LEU A 183 -2.62 15.07 6.68
CA LEU A 183 -2.95 15.14 5.26
C LEU A 183 -4.06 14.15 4.91
N SER A 184 -4.03 12.92 5.44
CA SER A 184 -5.05 11.91 5.19
C SER A 184 -6.42 12.33 5.71
N LEU A 185 -6.49 12.90 6.93
CA LEU A 185 -7.72 13.41 7.51
C LEU A 185 -8.27 14.62 6.71
N LYS A 186 -7.40 15.50 6.22
CA LYS A 186 -7.79 16.59 5.31
C LYS A 186 -8.39 16.05 4.00
N ILE A 187 -7.80 15.00 3.42
CA ILE A 187 -8.35 14.34 2.23
C ILE A 187 -9.70 13.69 2.56
N MET A 188 -9.86 13.07 3.73
CA MET A 188 -11.15 12.51 4.18
C MET A 188 -12.24 13.58 4.30
N GLU A 189 -11.91 14.80 4.73
CA GLU A 189 -12.86 15.93 4.69
C GLU A 189 -13.32 16.23 3.26
N VAL A 190 -12.38 16.27 2.31
CA VAL A 190 -12.69 16.53 0.90
C VAL A 190 -13.55 15.42 0.31
N LEU A 191 -13.25 14.16 0.62
CA LEU A 191 -14.04 13.00 0.20
C LEU A 191 -15.46 13.04 0.77
N GLY A 192 -15.64 13.46 2.02
CA GLY A 192 -16.96 13.66 2.61
C GLY A 192 -17.76 14.76 1.92
N MET A 193 -17.11 15.88 1.61
CA MET A 193 -17.72 16.99 0.84
C MET A 193 -18.09 16.56 -0.60
N SER A 194 -17.22 15.80 -1.26
CA SER A 194 -17.41 15.36 -2.64
C SER A 194 -18.56 14.36 -2.81
N LEU A 195 -18.83 13.57 -1.76
CA LEU A 195 -19.95 12.63 -1.70
C LEU A 195 -21.24 13.23 -1.12
N GLY A 196 -21.20 14.49 -0.65
CA GLY A 196 -22.37 15.18 -0.09
C GLY A 196 -22.75 14.72 1.33
N VAL A 197 -21.92 13.89 2.00
CA VAL A 197 -22.18 13.40 3.37
C VAL A 197 -21.64 14.32 4.47
N GLY A 198 -21.08 15.46 4.08
CA GLY A 198 -20.53 16.45 4.99
C GLY A 198 -19.06 16.25 5.31
N ARG A 199 -18.41 17.38 5.66
CA ARG A 199 -16.97 17.48 5.86
C ARG A 199 -16.45 16.55 6.96
N ARG A 200 -17.23 16.35 8.03
CA ARG A 200 -16.80 15.62 9.21
C ARG A 200 -17.03 14.12 9.13
N CYS A 201 -17.92 13.65 8.27
CA CYS A 201 -18.37 12.27 8.23
C CYS A 201 -17.19 11.27 8.23
N PHE A 202 -16.31 11.34 7.24
CA PHE A 202 -15.16 10.43 7.17
C PHE A 202 -13.99 10.88 8.04
N ARG A 203 -13.79 12.21 8.23
CA ARG A 203 -12.77 12.66 9.17
C ARG A 203 -12.96 12.06 10.56
N ASP A 204 -14.16 12.19 11.12
CA ASP A 204 -14.49 11.69 12.47
C ASP A 204 -14.46 10.15 12.53
N PHE A 205 -14.71 9.48 11.41
CA PHE A 205 -14.59 8.02 11.31
C PHE A 205 -13.14 7.54 11.40
N PHE A 206 -12.19 8.31 10.86
CA PHE A 206 -10.77 7.93 10.83
C PHE A 206 -9.91 8.60 11.91
N GLU A 207 -10.43 9.62 12.59
CA GLU A 207 -9.68 10.33 13.65
C GLU A 207 -9.30 9.36 14.78
N GLY A 208 -8.01 9.38 15.16
CA GLY A 208 -7.48 8.49 16.21
C GLY A 208 -7.17 7.07 15.76
N ASN A 209 -7.45 6.69 14.51
CA ASN A 209 -7.18 5.36 14.03
C ASN A 209 -5.71 5.14 13.67
N ASP A 210 -5.29 3.89 13.74
CA ASP A 210 -3.94 3.49 13.35
C ASP A 210 -3.74 3.54 11.84
N SER A 211 -2.49 3.71 11.47
CA SER A 211 -2.03 3.73 10.09
C SER A 211 -0.78 2.86 9.92
N ILE A 212 -0.47 2.51 8.67
CA ILE A 212 0.73 1.76 8.34
C ILE A 212 1.60 2.63 7.45
N MET A 213 2.87 2.80 7.84
CA MET A 213 3.89 3.38 6.97
C MET A 213 4.71 2.26 6.33
N ARG A 214 4.97 2.37 5.03
CA ARG A 214 5.80 1.42 4.29
C ARG A 214 6.81 2.15 3.42
N LEU A 215 8.06 1.79 3.63
CA LEU A 215 9.18 2.15 2.77
C LEU A 215 9.34 1.05 1.73
N ASN A 216 9.38 1.40 0.45
CA ASN A 216 9.62 0.45 -0.63
C ASN A 216 10.92 0.81 -1.35
N TYR A 217 11.81 -0.15 -1.46
CA TYR A 217 13.05 -0.07 -2.20
C TYR A 217 13.06 -1.12 -3.32
N TYR A 218 13.17 -0.65 -4.55
CA TYR A 218 13.19 -1.49 -5.75
C TYR A 218 14.57 -1.35 -6.38
N PRO A 219 15.50 -2.30 -6.12
CA PRO A 219 16.84 -2.25 -6.70
C PRO A 219 16.79 -2.44 -8.22
N PRO A 220 17.84 -2.00 -8.97
CA PRO A 220 17.95 -2.30 -10.39
C PRO A 220 17.85 -3.80 -10.64
N CYS A 221 17.19 -4.18 -11.72
CA CYS A 221 17.02 -5.55 -12.14
C CYS A 221 17.61 -5.76 -13.54
N GLN A 222 18.42 -6.79 -13.74
CA GLN A 222 19.05 -7.08 -15.03
C GLN A 222 18.05 -7.52 -16.10
N LYS A 223 16.91 -8.06 -15.67
CA LYS A 223 15.82 -8.58 -16.53
C LYS A 223 14.48 -7.94 -16.10
N PRO A 224 14.32 -6.63 -16.22
CA PRO A 224 13.12 -5.93 -15.73
C PRO A 224 11.86 -6.36 -16.49
N GLU A 225 11.99 -6.88 -17.72
CA GLU A 225 10.91 -7.41 -18.53
C GLU A 225 10.35 -8.75 -18.02
N LEU A 226 11.05 -9.42 -17.11
CA LEU A 226 10.62 -10.72 -16.58
C LEU A 226 9.98 -10.63 -15.18
N THR A 227 10.06 -9.49 -14.51
CA THR A 227 9.68 -9.38 -13.10
C THR A 227 8.90 -8.11 -12.79
N LEU A 228 8.27 -8.07 -11.62
CA LEU A 228 7.59 -6.90 -11.09
C LEU A 228 8.18 -6.51 -9.73
N GLY A 229 8.29 -5.23 -9.47
CA GLY A 229 8.61 -4.69 -8.15
C GLY A 229 7.48 -4.90 -7.13
N THR A 230 6.24 -4.78 -7.58
CA THR A 230 5.03 -5.19 -6.84
C THR A 230 4.03 -5.69 -7.87
N GLY A 231 3.48 -6.87 -7.64
CA GLY A 231 2.48 -7.47 -8.51
C GLY A 231 1.16 -6.68 -8.52
N PRO A 232 0.29 -6.96 -9.50
CA PRO A 232 -1.03 -6.36 -9.58
C PRO A 232 -1.82 -6.56 -8.28
N HIS A 233 -2.38 -5.48 -7.70
CA HIS A 233 -3.21 -5.53 -6.51
C HIS A 233 -4.07 -4.28 -6.37
N CYS A 234 -5.15 -4.39 -5.61
CA CYS A 234 -5.85 -3.26 -5.01
C CYS A 234 -5.40 -3.11 -3.56
N ASP A 235 -5.38 -1.90 -3.03
CA ASP A 235 -5.08 -1.69 -1.62
C ASP A 235 -6.30 -2.02 -0.77
N PRO A 236 -6.20 -2.91 0.23
CA PRO A 236 -7.35 -3.22 1.09
C PRO A 236 -7.67 -2.11 2.10
N THR A 237 -6.74 -1.18 2.32
CA THR A 237 -6.88 -0.03 3.20
C THR A 237 -7.89 1.00 2.69
N SER A 238 -8.10 2.09 3.41
CA SER A 238 -9.07 3.11 2.99
C SER A 238 -8.48 4.10 2.00
N LEU A 239 -7.28 4.57 2.28
CA LEU A 239 -6.57 5.56 1.47
C LEU A 239 -5.09 5.26 1.49
N THR A 240 -4.44 5.41 0.36
CA THR A 240 -2.98 5.38 0.25
C THR A 240 -2.49 6.76 -0.18
N ILE A 241 -1.50 7.29 0.53
CA ILE A 241 -0.77 8.50 0.17
C ILE A 241 0.66 8.10 -0.12
N LEU A 242 1.09 8.26 -1.36
CA LEU A 242 2.39 7.81 -1.86
C LEU A 242 3.24 8.99 -2.28
N HIS A 243 4.44 9.13 -1.71
CA HIS A 243 5.51 9.92 -2.29
C HIS A 243 6.50 9.00 -3.00
N GLN A 244 6.82 9.29 -4.25
CA GLN A 244 7.79 8.53 -5.02
C GLN A 244 8.96 9.44 -5.43
N ASP A 245 10.15 8.85 -5.57
CA ASP A 245 11.29 9.54 -6.15
C ASP A 245 11.04 9.88 -7.64
N HIS A 246 12.04 10.41 -8.32
CA HIS A 246 11.95 10.79 -9.73
C HIS A 246 11.96 9.60 -10.71
N VAL A 247 12.04 8.36 -10.20
CA VAL A 247 12.10 7.16 -11.03
C VAL A 247 10.70 6.63 -11.28
N GLN A 248 10.31 6.51 -12.55
CA GLN A 248 9.03 5.94 -12.95
C GLN A 248 8.91 4.47 -12.52
N GLY A 249 7.67 4.00 -12.31
CA GLY A 249 7.42 2.59 -12.00
C GLY A 249 6.03 2.29 -11.48
N LEU A 250 5.27 3.28 -10.99
CA LEU A 250 3.88 3.07 -10.62
C LEU A 250 3.01 2.99 -11.87
N GLN A 251 2.29 1.87 -12.02
CA GLN A 251 1.33 1.67 -13.11
C GLN A 251 -0.06 1.37 -12.54
N VAL A 252 -1.08 1.91 -13.19
CA VAL A 252 -2.50 1.70 -12.90
C VAL A 252 -3.15 1.02 -14.09
N PHE A 253 -4.02 0.05 -13.84
CA PHE A 253 -4.80 -0.61 -14.86
C PHE A 253 -6.06 0.21 -15.15
N ALA A 254 -6.05 0.90 -16.27
CA ALA A 254 -7.12 1.80 -16.69
C ALA A 254 -7.47 1.53 -18.16
N ASP A 255 -8.77 1.47 -18.47
CA ASP A 255 -9.30 1.24 -19.82
C ASP A 255 -8.73 -0.01 -20.52
N GLY A 256 -8.50 -1.07 -19.73
CA GLY A 256 -7.97 -2.35 -20.24
C GLY A 256 -6.46 -2.42 -20.43
N HIS A 257 -5.70 -1.37 -20.06
CA HIS A 257 -4.26 -1.29 -20.25
C HIS A 257 -3.53 -0.80 -18.98
N TRP A 258 -2.26 -1.19 -18.85
CA TRP A 258 -1.37 -0.66 -17.83
C TRP A 258 -0.81 0.69 -18.26
N ARG A 259 -1.07 1.73 -17.46
CA ARG A 259 -0.61 3.11 -17.70
C ARG A 259 0.24 3.61 -16.55
N THR A 260 1.28 4.36 -16.85
CA THR A 260 2.24 4.87 -15.87
C THR A 260 1.79 6.21 -15.30
N ILE A 261 1.87 6.36 -13.97
CA ILE A 261 1.74 7.67 -13.31
C ILE A 261 3.13 8.34 -13.28
N ARG A 262 3.22 9.52 -13.90
CA ARG A 262 4.47 10.31 -13.90
C ARG A 262 4.81 10.75 -12.48
N PRO A 263 6.04 10.50 -12.00
CA PRO A 263 6.48 11.02 -10.71
C PRO A 263 6.62 12.54 -10.72
N SER A 264 6.29 13.15 -9.59
CA SER A 264 6.49 14.57 -9.32
C SER A 264 6.99 14.72 -7.89
N SER A 265 8.14 15.37 -7.72
CA SER A 265 8.77 15.58 -6.41
C SER A 265 7.94 16.48 -5.47
N ASN A 266 7.04 17.29 -6.04
CA ASN A 266 6.21 18.24 -5.30
C ASN A 266 4.77 17.74 -5.10
N ALA A 267 4.48 16.48 -5.43
CA ALA A 267 3.14 15.95 -5.34
C ALA A 267 3.12 14.58 -4.64
N PHE A 268 2.06 14.33 -3.91
CA PHE A 268 1.72 12.99 -3.46
C PHE A 268 0.72 12.37 -4.43
N VAL A 269 0.91 11.09 -4.75
CA VAL A 269 -0.11 10.28 -5.41
C VAL A 269 -1.05 9.77 -4.32
N VAL A 270 -2.35 9.92 -4.55
CA VAL A 270 -3.40 9.44 -3.65
C VAL A 270 -4.25 8.44 -4.39
N ASN A 271 -4.53 7.30 -3.75
CA ASN A 271 -5.49 6.34 -4.29
C ASN A 271 -6.49 5.84 -3.25
N ILE A 272 -7.69 5.60 -3.72
CA ILE A 272 -8.78 4.96 -2.98
C ILE A 272 -8.46 3.47 -2.84
N GLY A 273 -8.66 2.94 -1.63
CA GLY A 273 -8.57 1.50 -1.37
C GLY A 273 -9.94 0.84 -1.22
N ASP A 274 -9.92 -0.48 -1.12
CA ASP A 274 -11.14 -1.31 -1.08
C ASP A 274 -12.09 -0.93 0.06
N THR A 275 -11.54 -0.62 1.24
CA THR A 275 -12.35 -0.19 2.39
C THR A 275 -13.09 1.11 2.10
N PHE A 276 -12.46 2.11 1.46
CA PHE A 276 -13.15 3.34 1.12
C PHE A 276 -14.11 3.16 -0.06
N MET A 277 -13.83 2.25 -0.98
CA MET A 277 -14.82 1.85 -2.00
C MET A 277 -16.09 1.33 -1.34
N ALA A 278 -16.00 0.51 -0.29
CA ALA A 278 -17.16 0.07 0.47
C ALA A 278 -17.85 1.24 1.22
N LEU A 279 -17.10 2.10 1.91
CA LEU A 279 -17.62 3.28 2.60
C LEU A 279 -18.32 4.28 1.66
N SER A 280 -17.88 4.39 0.41
CA SER A 280 -18.51 5.24 -0.60
C SER A 280 -19.70 4.59 -1.31
N ASN A 281 -20.15 3.41 -0.87
CA ASN A 281 -21.17 2.59 -1.52
C ASN A 281 -20.87 2.35 -3.01
N ALA A 282 -19.62 1.93 -3.30
CA ALA A 282 -19.06 1.66 -4.63
C ALA A 282 -19.05 2.87 -5.60
N ARG A 283 -19.32 4.10 -5.12
CA ARG A 283 -19.25 5.32 -5.96
C ARG A 283 -17.83 5.65 -6.37
N TYR A 284 -16.85 5.39 -5.50
CA TYR A 284 -15.42 5.60 -5.76
C TYR A 284 -14.70 4.28 -5.94
N LYS A 285 -13.76 4.26 -6.90
CA LYS A 285 -13.12 3.03 -7.35
C LYS A 285 -11.81 2.76 -6.59
N SER A 286 -11.62 1.52 -6.17
CA SER A 286 -10.31 0.97 -5.82
C SER A 286 -9.75 0.29 -7.08
N CYS A 287 -8.67 0.85 -7.64
CA CYS A 287 -8.15 0.39 -8.91
C CYS A 287 -6.90 -0.47 -8.77
N LEU A 288 -6.80 -1.44 -9.66
CA LEU A 288 -5.66 -2.34 -9.77
C LEU A 288 -4.42 -1.54 -10.17
N HIS A 289 -3.33 -1.73 -9.42
CA HIS A 289 -2.06 -1.07 -9.70
C HIS A 289 -0.89 -2.01 -9.41
N ARG A 290 0.27 -1.67 -9.97
CA ARG A 290 1.51 -2.44 -9.82
C ARG A 290 2.73 -1.53 -9.83
N ALA A 291 3.89 -2.06 -9.46
CA ALA A 291 5.17 -1.38 -9.62
C ALA A 291 6.07 -2.18 -10.55
N VAL A 292 6.60 -1.51 -11.57
CA VAL A 292 7.65 -2.06 -12.46
C VAL A 292 9.02 -1.61 -11.98
N VAL A 293 10.04 -2.37 -12.34
CA VAL A 293 11.45 -2.06 -12.06
C VAL A 293 12.18 -1.71 -13.34
N ASN A 294 13.39 -1.15 -13.22
CA ASN A 294 14.27 -0.83 -14.33
C ASN A 294 15.67 -1.41 -14.10
N SER A 295 16.51 -1.41 -15.12
CA SER A 295 17.87 -1.97 -15.05
C SER A 295 18.96 -0.98 -14.66
N LYS A 296 18.64 0.31 -14.45
CA LYS A 296 19.66 1.37 -14.35
C LYS A 296 19.83 1.92 -12.94
N VAL A 297 18.71 2.25 -12.30
CA VAL A 297 18.72 2.98 -11.02
C VAL A 297 17.69 2.39 -10.06
N PRO A 298 17.92 2.44 -8.75
CA PRO A 298 16.90 2.04 -7.79
C PRO A 298 15.73 3.01 -7.83
N ARG A 299 14.52 2.50 -7.61
CA ARG A 299 13.30 3.29 -7.37
C ARG A 299 12.95 3.20 -5.90
N LYS A 300 12.45 4.30 -5.34
CA LYS A 300 12.07 4.42 -3.93
C LYS A 300 10.70 5.04 -3.80
N SER A 301 9.92 4.57 -2.83
CA SER A 301 8.64 5.21 -2.50
C SER A 301 8.29 5.06 -1.03
N LEU A 302 7.60 6.09 -0.52
CA LEU A 302 7.08 6.21 0.83
C LEU A 302 5.57 6.09 0.75
N ALA A 303 4.97 5.03 1.28
CA ALA A 303 3.53 4.79 1.23
C ALA A 303 2.94 4.84 2.65
N PHE A 304 1.98 5.73 2.86
CA PHE A 304 1.19 5.83 4.08
C PHE A 304 -0.22 5.32 3.82
N PHE A 305 -0.66 4.35 4.63
CA PHE A 305 -1.95 3.69 4.48
C PHE A 305 -2.84 4.05 5.66
N LEU A 306 -3.93 4.75 5.40
CA LEU A 306 -4.97 5.03 6.39
C LEU A 306 -5.89 3.81 6.51
N CYS A 307 -6.00 3.27 7.72
CA CYS A 307 -6.81 2.10 8.01
C CYS A 307 -7.99 2.48 8.91
N PRO A 308 -9.13 1.77 8.85
CA PRO A 308 -10.17 1.90 9.87
C PRO A 308 -9.69 1.40 11.23
N GLY A 309 -10.29 1.88 12.30
CA GLY A 309 -10.12 1.26 13.63
C GLY A 309 -10.55 -0.20 13.63
N ASN A 310 -9.89 -1.03 14.44
CA ASN A 310 -10.16 -2.46 14.49
C ASN A 310 -11.59 -2.78 14.98
N ASP A 311 -12.17 -1.89 15.78
CA ASP A 311 -13.51 -1.95 16.36
C ASP A 311 -14.56 -1.22 15.50
N ARG A 312 -14.13 -0.55 14.41
CA ARG A 312 -15.03 0.20 13.55
C ARG A 312 -15.69 -0.70 12.51
N LEU A 313 -17.00 -0.59 12.41
CA LEU A 313 -17.76 -1.26 11.36
C LEU A 313 -17.67 -0.44 10.06
N VAL A 314 -17.18 -1.07 9.02
CA VAL A 314 -17.13 -0.50 7.66
C VAL A 314 -18.51 -0.63 7.06
N ARG A 315 -19.20 0.50 6.95
CA ARG A 315 -20.55 0.65 6.41
C ARG A 315 -20.67 2.00 5.71
N PRO A 316 -21.32 2.10 4.55
CA PRO A 316 -21.56 3.39 3.93
C PRO A 316 -22.48 4.27 4.81
N PRO A 317 -22.28 5.60 4.82
CA PRO A 317 -23.24 6.52 5.42
C PRO A 317 -24.64 6.34 4.84
N ALA A 318 -25.67 6.53 5.66
CA ALA A 318 -27.06 6.31 5.26
C ALA A 318 -27.48 7.19 4.05
N GLU A 319 -26.90 8.35 3.91
CA GLU A 319 -27.13 9.30 2.81
C GLU A 319 -26.68 8.74 1.45
N LEU A 320 -25.81 7.73 1.44
CA LEU A 320 -25.33 7.08 0.21
C LEU A 320 -26.13 5.83 -0.17
N VAL A 321 -27.11 5.45 0.64
CA VAL A 321 -27.91 4.24 0.46
C VAL A 321 -29.38 4.62 0.29
N ASP A 322 -29.98 4.24 -0.83
CA ASP A 322 -31.41 4.45 -1.15
C ASP A 322 -31.96 3.30 -2.00
N LEU A 323 -33.17 3.41 -2.49
CA LEU A 323 -33.81 2.39 -3.33
C LEU A 323 -33.13 2.21 -4.69
N ASP A 324 -32.57 3.29 -5.25
CA ASP A 324 -31.86 3.27 -6.52
C ASP A 324 -30.40 2.86 -6.36
N HIS A 325 -29.85 3.04 -5.16
CA HIS A 325 -28.47 2.71 -4.78
C HIS A 325 -28.46 1.88 -3.48
N PRO A 326 -28.90 0.63 -3.53
CA PRO A 326 -28.86 -0.25 -2.35
C PRO A 326 -27.40 -0.45 -1.89
N GLN A 327 -27.22 -0.85 -0.64
CA GLN A 327 -25.89 -1.12 -0.09
C GLN A 327 -25.16 -2.18 -0.94
N ALA A 328 -23.98 -1.81 -1.48
CA ALA A 328 -23.24 -2.62 -2.45
C ALA A 328 -22.51 -3.81 -1.78
N TYR A 329 -22.04 -3.64 -0.55
CA TYR A 329 -21.27 -4.65 0.18
C TYR A 329 -21.84 -4.83 1.59
N PRO A 330 -21.77 -6.03 2.19
CA PRO A 330 -22.20 -6.24 3.58
C PRO A 330 -21.31 -5.42 4.53
N ASP A 331 -21.80 -5.19 5.73
CA ASP A 331 -21.00 -4.62 6.80
C ASP A 331 -19.86 -5.57 7.18
N PHE A 332 -18.68 -5.01 7.46
CA PHE A 332 -17.52 -5.79 7.88
C PHE A 332 -16.56 -4.97 8.76
N THR A 333 -15.63 -5.65 9.42
CA THR A 333 -14.55 -5.03 10.17
C THR A 333 -13.26 -5.05 9.36
N TRP A 334 -12.38 -4.07 9.61
CA TRP A 334 -11.05 -4.02 9.00
C TRP A 334 -10.23 -5.30 9.23
N PRO A 335 -10.18 -5.88 10.46
CA PRO A 335 -9.48 -7.14 10.68
C PRO A 335 -9.97 -8.29 9.81
N ALA A 336 -11.26 -8.38 9.54
CA ALA A 336 -11.81 -9.44 8.68
C ALA A 336 -11.34 -9.29 7.21
N LEU A 337 -11.36 -8.07 6.66
CA LEU A 337 -10.85 -7.83 5.31
C LEU A 337 -9.34 -8.06 5.23
N LEU A 338 -8.58 -7.64 6.24
CA LEU A 338 -7.14 -7.86 6.30
C LEU A 338 -6.80 -9.36 6.36
N GLU A 339 -7.51 -10.14 7.18
CA GLU A 339 -7.37 -11.60 7.24
C GLU A 339 -7.59 -12.24 5.87
N PHE A 340 -8.67 -11.84 5.19
CA PHE A 340 -8.98 -12.33 3.85
C PHE A 340 -7.87 -12.03 2.86
N THR A 341 -7.42 -10.79 2.76
CA THR A 341 -6.40 -10.37 1.78
C THR A 341 -5.01 -10.94 2.07
N GLN A 342 -4.72 -11.26 3.33
CA GLN A 342 -3.48 -11.96 3.68
C GLN A 342 -3.48 -13.43 3.22
N LYS A 343 -4.63 -14.07 3.18
CA LYS A 343 -4.78 -15.49 2.80
C LYS A 343 -5.07 -15.69 1.31
N HIS A 344 -5.66 -14.69 0.66
CA HIS A 344 -6.16 -14.77 -0.71
C HIS A 344 -5.60 -13.61 -1.55
N TYR A 345 -4.42 -13.82 -2.14
CA TYR A 345 -3.89 -12.86 -3.11
C TYR A 345 -4.77 -12.81 -4.36
N ARG A 346 -5.06 -11.60 -4.83
CA ARG A 346 -5.83 -11.35 -6.04
C ARG A 346 -5.10 -10.35 -6.94
N SER A 347 -5.10 -10.65 -8.23
CA SER A 347 -4.55 -9.80 -9.30
C SER A 347 -5.64 -9.14 -10.14
N ASP A 348 -6.88 -9.07 -9.60
CA ASP A 348 -8.04 -8.42 -10.23
C ASP A 348 -8.69 -7.38 -9.29
N MET A 349 -9.65 -6.61 -9.81
CA MET A 349 -10.41 -5.59 -9.05
C MET A 349 -11.63 -6.15 -8.29
N LYS A 350 -11.72 -7.46 -8.07
CA LYS A 350 -12.87 -8.12 -7.44
C LYS A 350 -12.61 -8.55 -6.01
N THR A 351 -11.73 -7.85 -5.28
CA THR A 351 -11.38 -8.19 -3.90
C THR A 351 -12.60 -8.17 -3.00
N LEU A 352 -13.42 -7.11 -3.03
CA LEU A 352 -14.61 -7.01 -2.19
C LEU A 352 -15.71 -8.01 -2.57
N ASP A 353 -15.88 -8.32 -3.84
CA ASP A 353 -16.85 -9.35 -4.28
C ASP A 353 -16.45 -10.73 -3.73
N ALA A 354 -15.18 -11.08 -3.86
CA ALA A 354 -14.65 -12.34 -3.34
C ALA A 354 -14.67 -12.38 -1.80
N PHE A 355 -14.39 -11.26 -1.15
CA PHE A 355 -14.50 -11.13 0.30
C PHE A 355 -15.95 -11.28 0.79
N THR A 356 -16.91 -10.67 0.10
CA THR A 356 -18.34 -10.83 0.37
C THR A 356 -18.76 -12.29 0.29
N ALA A 357 -18.35 -13.01 -0.76
CA ALA A 357 -18.61 -14.42 -0.88
C ALA A 357 -17.99 -15.23 0.27
N TRP A 358 -16.77 -14.92 0.66
CA TRP A 358 -16.05 -15.57 1.76
C TRP A 358 -16.73 -15.32 3.12
N ILE A 359 -17.17 -14.07 3.41
CA ILE A 359 -17.91 -13.76 4.64
C ILE A 359 -19.23 -14.54 4.70
N ASN A 360 -20.01 -14.52 3.62
CA ASN A 360 -21.30 -15.21 3.58
C ASN A 360 -21.17 -16.71 3.84
N LEU A 361 -20.11 -17.34 3.33
CA LEU A 361 -19.81 -18.75 3.62
C LEU A 361 -19.48 -18.97 5.10
N ARG A 362 -18.77 -18.07 5.74
CA ARG A 362 -18.43 -18.16 7.19
C ARG A 362 -19.67 -17.98 8.05
N ILE A 363 -20.51 -16.99 7.75
CA ILE A 363 -21.81 -16.78 8.46
C ILE A 363 -22.68 -18.02 8.34
N ALA A 364 -22.80 -18.60 7.14
CA ALA A 364 -23.59 -19.82 6.92
C ALA A 364 -23.04 -21.03 7.70
N ALA A 365 -21.72 -21.11 7.87
CA ALA A 365 -21.07 -22.22 8.59
C ALA A 365 -21.11 -22.07 10.12
N THR A 366 -21.12 -20.85 10.66
CA THR A 366 -20.99 -20.57 12.09
C THR A 366 -22.30 -20.08 12.73
N GLY A 367 -23.27 -19.61 11.95
CA GLY A 367 -24.48 -18.96 12.43
C GLY A 367 -24.25 -17.63 13.15
N ALA A 368 -23.00 -17.12 13.12
CA ALA A 368 -22.60 -15.89 13.78
C ALA A 368 -22.50 -14.74 12.77
N THR A 369 -23.03 -13.58 13.11
CA THR A 369 -22.75 -12.31 12.43
C THR A 369 -21.24 -12.02 12.51
N PRO A 370 -20.61 -11.39 11.51
CA PRO A 370 -19.20 -11.02 11.58
C PRO A 370 -18.99 -10.04 12.74
N GLU A 371 -18.26 -10.48 13.76
CA GLU A 371 -17.70 -9.57 14.77
C GLU A 371 -16.46 -8.88 14.21
#